data_13ceb0491eb895b5037d69c9d984f1b5
#
_entry.id   13ceb0491eb895b5037d69c9d984f1b5
#
_cell.length_a   1.000
_cell.length_b   1.000
_cell.length_c   1.000
_cell.angle_alpha   90.00
_cell.angle_beta   90.00
_cell.angle_gamma   90.00
#
_symmetry.space_group_name_H-M   'P 1'
#
loop_
_entity.id
_entity.type
_entity.pdbx_description
1 polymer ?
#
loop_
_entity_poly.entity_id
_entity_poly.type
_entity_poly.pdbx_seq_one_letter_code
_entity_poly.pdbx_strand_id
1 'polypeptide(L)'
;GFRNFVDFFQSFYFGELLRNTIFYSLLKLVISVPLSIILAVTLYECTHDILRRVVQTLAYLPHFLSWVIMYGILLVLLAPGDGMVNDIVKFFGGDPVDFLTNTHTFPAIVIISDAWKEMGWAAIIFIAALMGIDPSLFEAAMVEGASAVQRVWYITIPSIKPVIVTVVLLKLGIVLD
;
A
#
# COMPACT_ATOMS: atom_id res chain seq x y z
N GLY A 1 2.30 -36.64 -10.35
CA GLY A 1 3.75 -36.88 -10.26
C GLY A 1 4.58 -35.64 -10.59
N PHE A 2 5.89 -35.73 -10.47
CA PHE A 2 6.85 -34.65 -10.72
C PHE A 2 6.84 -34.09 -12.16
N ARG A 3 6.18 -34.74 -13.10
CA ARG A 3 6.11 -34.35 -14.52
C ARG A 3 5.56 -32.93 -14.69
N ASN A 4 4.51 -32.58 -13.96
CA ASN A 4 3.93 -31.21 -14.02
C ASN A 4 4.92 -30.14 -13.58
N PHE A 5 5.80 -30.45 -12.59
CA PHE A 5 6.87 -29.54 -12.18
C PHE A 5 7.93 -29.39 -13.28
N VAL A 6 8.33 -30.49 -13.90
CA VAL A 6 9.29 -30.46 -15.01
C VAL A 6 8.73 -29.66 -16.18
N ASP A 7 7.48 -29.93 -16.57
CA ASP A 7 6.78 -29.21 -17.65
C ASP A 7 6.64 -27.70 -17.34
N PHE A 8 6.38 -27.35 -16.07
CA PHE A 8 6.31 -25.95 -15.65
C PHE A 8 7.68 -25.24 -15.75
N PHE A 9 8.76 -25.84 -15.23
CA PHE A 9 10.10 -25.27 -15.29
C PHE A 9 10.66 -25.18 -16.73
N GLN A 10 10.21 -26.08 -17.62
CA GLN A 10 10.59 -26.08 -19.04
C GLN A 10 9.65 -25.22 -19.90
N SER A 11 8.59 -24.66 -19.32
CA SER A 11 7.66 -23.79 -20.01
C SER A 11 8.35 -22.52 -20.53
N PHE A 12 8.04 -22.14 -21.77
CA PHE A 12 8.49 -20.88 -22.38
C PHE A 12 8.16 -19.65 -21.51
N TYR A 13 7.06 -19.71 -20.77
CA TYR A 13 6.58 -18.61 -19.93
C TYR A 13 7.19 -18.57 -18.54
N PHE A 14 7.94 -19.59 -18.11
CA PHE A 14 8.47 -19.67 -16.74
C PHE A 14 9.31 -18.45 -16.34
N GLY A 15 10.25 -18.04 -17.20
CA GLY A 15 11.11 -16.89 -16.93
C GLY A 15 10.35 -15.58 -16.86
N GLU A 16 9.33 -15.40 -17.68
CA GLU A 16 8.46 -14.23 -17.67
C GLU A 16 7.57 -14.19 -16.41
N LEU A 17 6.97 -15.30 -16.05
CA LEU A 17 6.17 -15.45 -14.82
C LEU A 17 7.00 -15.13 -13.59
N LEU A 18 8.18 -15.72 -13.47
CA LEU A 18 9.07 -15.50 -12.34
C LEU A 18 9.50 -14.04 -12.23
N ARG A 19 9.91 -13.44 -13.35
CA ARG A 19 10.27 -12.02 -13.41
C ARG A 19 9.12 -11.13 -12.98
N ASN A 20 7.92 -11.37 -13.51
CA ASN A 20 6.74 -10.57 -13.21
C ASN A 20 6.33 -10.71 -11.74
N THR A 21 6.33 -11.94 -11.20
CA THR A 21 6.04 -12.18 -9.79
C THR A 21 6.99 -11.41 -8.88
N ILE A 22 8.28 -11.53 -9.09
CA ILE A 22 9.29 -10.82 -8.28
C ILE A 22 9.14 -9.31 -8.45
N PHE A 23 9.03 -8.81 -9.67
CA PHE A 23 8.95 -7.39 -9.97
C PHE A 23 7.72 -6.74 -9.32
N TYR A 24 6.52 -7.30 -9.53
CA TYR A 24 5.30 -6.73 -8.97
C TYR A 24 5.25 -6.85 -7.45
N SER A 25 5.73 -7.93 -6.88
CA SER A 25 5.76 -8.11 -5.43
C SER A 25 6.71 -7.14 -4.75
N LEU A 26 7.91 -6.94 -5.31
CA LEU A 26 8.84 -5.93 -4.80
C LEU A 26 8.26 -4.51 -4.95
N LEU A 27 7.64 -4.21 -6.08
CA LEU A 27 7.06 -2.89 -6.33
C LEU A 27 5.88 -2.60 -5.39
N LYS A 28 5.00 -3.57 -5.16
CA LYS A 28 3.94 -3.49 -4.14
C LYS A 28 4.51 -3.22 -2.75
N LEU A 29 5.56 -3.93 -2.36
CA LEU A 29 6.20 -3.75 -1.06
C LEU A 29 6.81 -2.34 -0.91
N VAL A 30 7.56 -1.88 -1.92
CA VAL A 30 8.20 -0.55 -1.94
C VAL A 30 7.16 0.57 -1.89
N ILE A 31 5.96 0.37 -2.40
CA ILE A 31 4.89 1.37 -2.38
C ILE A 31 4.03 1.24 -1.12
N SER A 32 3.58 0.03 -0.77
CA SER A 32 2.61 -0.16 0.32
C SER A 32 3.21 0.11 1.69
N VAL A 33 4.49 -0.24 1.94
CA VAL A 33 5.11 -0.04 3.27
C VAL A 33 5.29 1.45 3.59
N PRO A 34 5.89 2.29 2.72
CA PRO A 34 5.96 3.73 2.98
C PRO A 34 4.60 4.39 3.13
N LEU A 35 3.61 4.04 2.30
CA LEU A 35 2.25 4.58 2.42
C LEU A 35 1.63 4.22 3.77
N SER A 36 1.82 2.99 4.25
CA SER A 36 1.34 2.56 5.57
C SER A 36 2.01 3.32 6.71
N ILE A 37 3.31 3.60 6.59
CA ILE A 37 4.05 4.39 7.59
C ILE A 37 3.57 5.83 7.59
N ILE A 38 3.42 6.45 6.41
CA ILE A 38 2.90 7.82 6.27
C ILE A 38 1.50 7.91 6.89
N LEU A 39 0.62 6.97 6.58
CA LEU A 39 -0.72 6.90 7.16
C LEU A 39 -0.66 6.75 8.69
N ALA A 40 0.19 5.86 9.20
CA ALA A 40 0.33 5.63 10.64
C ALA A 40 0.82 6.88 11.37
N VAL A 41 1.86 7.53 10.86
CA VAL A 41 2.40 8.77 11.45
C VAL A 41 1.37 9.90 11.41
N THR A 42 0.68 10.07 10.27
CA THR A 42 -0.37 11.09 10.12
C THR A 42 -1.52 10.86 11.11
N LEU A 43 -1.95 9.61 11.29
CA LEU A 43 -3.01 9.25 12.24
C LEU A 43 -2.55 9.38 13.70
N TYR A 44 -1.29 9.07 13.99
CA TYR A 44 -0.71 9.20 15.33
C TYR A 44 -0.59 10.68 15.74
N GLU A 45 -0.17 11.54 14.83
CA GLU A 45 -0.04 12.99 15.08
C GLU A 45 -1.38 13.76 14.99
N CYS A 46 -2.45 13.10 14.51
CA CYS A 46 -3.76 13.74 14.34
C CYS A 46 -4.41 14.03 15.69
N THR A 47 -4.60 15.31 16.00
CA THR A 47 -5.23 15.78 17.25
C THR A 47 -6.76 15.78 17.20
N HIS A 48 -7.37 15.72 16.01
CA HIS A 48 -8.82 15.73 15.84
C HIS A 48 -9.40 14.30 15.88
N ASP A 49 -9.98 13.89 16.99
CA ASP A 49 -10.50 12.53 17.19
C ASP A 49 -11.49 12.07 16.14
N ILE A 50 -12.41 12.95 15.71
CA ILE A 50 -13.43 12.60 14.70
C ILE A 50 -12.74 12.34 13.36
N LEU A 51 -11.85 13.22 12.93
CA LEU A 51 -11.12 13.06 11.68
C LEU A 51 -10.27 11.79 11.69
N ARG A 52 -9.54 11.54 12.79
CA ARG A 52 -8.75 10.33 12.97
C ARG A 52 -9.60 9.08 12.81
N ARG A 53 -10.76 8.99 13.48
CA ARG A 53 -11.67 7.83 13.40
C ARG A 53 -12.23 7.64 11.99
N VAL A 54 -12.64 8.71 11.33
CA VAL A 54 -13.16 8.64 9.94
C VAL A 54 -12.09 8.13 8.99
N VAL A 55 -10.87 8.70 9.04
CA VAL A 55 -9.76 8.27 8.18
C VAL A 55 -9.36 6.82 8.48
N GLN A 56 -9.30 6.41 9.74
CA GLN A 56 -9.06 5.02 10.13
C GLN A 56 -10.10 4.08 9.55
N THR A 57 -11.39 4.40 9.70
CA THR A 57 -12.47 3.55 9.18
C THR A 57 -12.37 3.41 7.66
N LEU A 58 -12.17 4.52 6.94
CA LEU A 58 -12.06 4.50 5.48
C LEU A 58 -10.80 3.78 4.97
N ALA A 59 -9.69 3.90 5.71
CA ALA A 59 -8.44 3.25 5.34
C ALA A 59 -8.43 1.74 5.67
N TYR A 60 -9.14 1.31 6.71
CA TYR A 60 -9.17 -0.10 7.13
C TYR A 60 -10.21 -0.93 6.37
N LEU A 61 -11.31 -0.29 5.96
CA LEU A 61 -12.44 -0.97 5.30
C LEU A 61 -12.04 -1.79 4.06
N PRO A 62 -11.19 -1.31 3.14
CA PRO A 62 -10.83 -2.05 1.94
C PRO A 62 -10.16 -3.40 2.21
N HIS A 63 -9.41 -3.52 3.31
CA HIS A 63 -8.75 -4.78 3.69
C HIS A 63 -9.75 -5.95 3.87
N PHE A 64 -10.93 -5.67 4.39
CA PHE A 64 -11.97 -6.69 4.65
C PHE A 64 -12.74 -7.11 3.40
N LEU A 65 -12.58 -6.40 2.28
CA LEU A 65 -13.21 -6.77 1.02
C LEU A 65 -12.44 -7.92 0.35
N SER A 66 -13.18 -8.90 -0.18
CA SER A 66 -12.54 -9.92 -1.01
C SER A 66 -12.02 -9.31 -2.32
N TRP A 67 -11.00 -9.93 -2.92
CA TRP A 67 -10.49 -9.48 -4.22
C TRP A 67 -11.54 -9.52 -5.34
N VAL A 68 -12.53 -10.41 -5.24
CA VAL A 68 -13.65 -10.47 -6.19
C VAL A 68 -14.51 -9.21 -6.10
N ILE A 69 -14.84 -8.76 -4.89
CA ILE A 69 -15.58 -7.51 -4.67
C ILE A 69 -14.73 -6.31 -5.11
N MET A 70 -13.45 -6.29 -4.77
CA MET A 70 -12.54 -5.23 -5.17
C MET A 70 -12.45 -5.12 -6.69
N TYR A 71 -12.33 -6.25 -7.40
CA TYR A 71 -12.35 -6.28 -8.86
C TYR A 71 -13.67 -5.74 -9.43
N GLY A 72 -14.80 -6.10 -8.85
CA GLY A 72 -16.10 -5.56 -9.24
C GLY A 72 -16.17 -4.03 -9.10
N ILE A 73 -15.63 -3.47 -8.01
CA ILE A 73 -15.53 -2.02 -7.81
C ILE A 73 -14.63 -1.39 -8.88
N LEU A 74 -13.47 -1.99 -9.16
CA LEU A 74 -12.56 -1.50 -10.19
C LEU A 74 -13.19 -1.54 -11.60
N LEU A 75 -13.96 -2.60 -11.92
CA LEU A 75 -14.68 -2.68 -13.19
C LEU A 75 -15.65 -1.50 -13.39
N VAL A 76 -16.40 -1.14 -12.34
CA VAL A 76 -17.36 -0.02 -12.41
C VAL A 76 -16.63 1.33 -12.46
N LEU A 77 -15.60 1.53 -11.65
CA LEU A 77 -14.88 2.81 -11.60
C LEU A 77 -14.06 3.09 -12.86
N LEU A 78 -13.49 2.04 -13.48
CA LEU A 78 -12.55 2.13 -14.60
C LEU A 78 -13.18 1.75 -15.95
N ALA A 79 -14.52 1.56 -16.00
CA ALA A 79 -15.21 1.21 -17.23
C ALA A 79 -14.87 2.19 -18.37
N PRO A 80 -14.61 1.71 -19.62
CA PRO A 80 -14.20 2.58 -20.72
C PRO A 80 -15.25 3.62 -21.13
N GLY A 81 -16.54 3.29 -20.95
CA GLY A 81 -17.66 4.17 -21.36
C GLY A 81 -18.05 5.15 -20.25
N ASP A 82 -18.62 4.61 -19.18
CA ASP A 82 -19.31 5.36 -18.11
C ASP A 82 -18.61 5.26 -16.76
N GLY A 83 -17.33 4.88 -16.74
CA GLY A 83 -16.55 4.80 -15.51
C GLY A 83 -16.18 6.19 -14.97
N MET A 84 -16.33 6.38 -13.65
CA MET A 84 -16.04 7.64 -12.98
C MET A 84 -14.65 8.20 -13.33
N VAL A 85 -13.64 7.33 -13.47
CA VAL A 85 -12.28 7.77 -13.82
C VAL A 85 -12.23 8.28 -15.26
N ASN A 86 -12.94 7.63 -16.19
CA ASN A 86 -13.04 8.10 -17.58
C ASN A 86 -13.86 9.40 -17.70
N ASP A 87 -14.84 9.62 -16.82
CA ASP A 87 -15.55 10.90 -16.79
C ASP A 87 -14.64 12.04 -16.35
N ILE A 88 -13.72 11.78 -15.40
CA ILE A 88 -12.68 12.74 -15.02
C ILE A 88 -11.72 12.99 -16.20
N VAL A 89 -11.29 11.94 -16.90
CA VAL A 89 -10.42 12.07 -18.08
C VAL A 89 -11.10 12.93 -19.16
N LYS A 90 -12.38 12.67 -19.46
CA LYS A 90 -13.18 13.46 -20.42
C LYS A 90 -13.32 14.92 -19.95
N PHE A 91 -13.53 15.17 -18.67
CA PHE A 91 -13.66 16.52 -18.12
C PHE A 91 -12.39 17.34 -18.36
N PHE A 92 -11.20 16.73 -18.33
CA PHE A 92 -9.94 17.38 -18.66
C PHE A 92 -9.60 17.35 -20.16
N GLY A 93 -10.53 16.92 -21.03
CA GLY A 93 -10.37 16.92 -22.48
C GLY A 93 -9.59 15.72 -23.04
N GLY A 94 -9.40 14.65 -22.25
CA GLY A 94 -8.77 13.42 -22.70
C GLY A 94 -9.77 12.44 -23.32
N ASP A 95 -9.24 11.49 -24.10
CA ASP A 95 -10.04 10.38 -24.63
C ASP A 95 -10.22 9.27 -23.59
N PRO A 96 -11.37 8.55 -23.61
CA PRO A 96 -11.60 7.42 -22.73
C PRO A 96 -10.53 6.33 -22.90
N VAL A 97 -10.04 5.82 -21.79
CA VAL A 97 -9.00 4.79 -21.74
C VAL A 97 -9.59 3.49 -21.21
N ASP A 98 -9.28 2.38 -21.87
CA ASP A 98 -9.53 1.06 -21.32
C ASP A 98 -8.39 0.70 -20.34
N PHE A 99 -8.60 1.05 -19.09
CA PHE A 99 -7.59 0.93 -18.05
C PHE A 99 -7.23 -0.53 -17.71
N LEU A 100 -8.20 -1.43 -17.79
CA LEU A 100 -8.04 -2.82 -17.30
C LEU A 100 -7.44 -3.76 -18.35
N THR A 101 -7.61 -3.47 -19.64
CA THR A 101 -7.03 -4.31 -20.70
C THR A 101 -5.75 -3.72 -21.29
N ASN A 102 -5.46 -2.46 -21.02
CA ASN A 102 -4.26 -1.80 -21.51
C ASN A 102 -3.02 -2.24 -20.72
N THR A 103 -2.06 -2.81 -21.45
CA THR A 103 -0.81 -3.37 -20.91
C THR A 103 0.04 -2.35 -20.12
N HIS A 104 -0.09 -1.05 -20.43
CA HIS A 104 0.67 0.00 -19.75
C HIS A 104 -0.01 0.49 -18.47
N THR A 105 -1.34 0.50 -18.40
CA THR A 105 -2.07 1.02 -17.22
C THR A 105 -2.42 -0.08 -16.23
N PHE A 106 -2.65 -1.31 -16.68
CA PHE A 106 -3.02 -2.43 -15.81
C PHE A 106 -2.04 -2.67 -14.65
N PRO A 107 -0.71 -2.67 -14.84
CA PRO A 107 0.24 -2.83 -13.74
C PRO A 107 0.08 -1.78 -12.64
N ALA A 108 -0.11 -0.51 -13.03
CA ALA A 108 -0.30 0.57 -12.08
C ALA A 108 -1.60 0.38 -11.27
N ILE A 109 -2.68 -0.06 -11.92
CA ILE A 109 -3.96 -0.33 -11.25
C ILE A 109 -3.80 -1.43 -10.20
N VAL A 110 -3.12 -2.53 -10.55
CA VAL A 110 -2.87 -3.64 -9.63
C VAL A 110 -2.10 -3.15 -8.40
N ILE A 111 -1.07 -2.32 -8.58
CA ILE A 111 -0.24 -1.80 -7.50
C ILE A 111 -1.01 -0.82 -6.62
N ILE A 112 -1.75 0.11 -7.24
CA ILE A 112 -2.51 1.15 -6.52
C ILE A 112 -3.66 0.51 -5.74
N SER A 113 -4.39 -0.43 -6.34
CA SER A 113 -5.48 -1.13 -5.66
C SER A 113 -5.00 -1.99 -4.49
N ASP A 114 -3.86 -2.67 -4.65
CA ASP A 114 -3.22 -3.42 -3.56
C ASP A 114 -2.75 -2.48 -2.44
N ALA A 115 -2.09 -1.39 -2.79
CA ALA A 115 -1.64 -0.40 -1.81
C ALA A 115 -2.82 0.19 -1.03
N TRP A 116 -3.90 0.57 -1.71
CA TRP A 116 -5.13 1.05 -1.07
C TRP A 116 -5.75 0.02 -0.14
N LYS A 117 -5.82 -1.25 -0.59
CA LYS A 117 -6.39 -2.34 0.20
C LYS A 117 -5.57 -2.64 1.46
N GLU A 118 -4.25 -2.64 1.36
CA GLU A 118 -3.37 -3.19 2.39
C GLU A 118 -2.73 -2.11 3.30
N MET A 119 -2.67 -0.84 2.87
CA MET A 119 -1.99 0.20 3.65
C MET A 119 -2.62 0.45 5.02
N GLY A 120 -3.95 0.36 5.12
CA GLY A 120 -4.67 0.60 6.37
C GLY A 120 -4.37 -0.48 7.41
N TRP A 121 -4.37 -1.75 7.00
CA TRP A 121 -4.07 -2.87 7.86
C TRP A 121 -2.64 -2.82 8.40
N ALA A 122 -1.67 -2.58 7.54
CA ALA A 122 -0.27 -2.43 7.94
C ALA A 122 -0.05 -1.19 8.83
N ALA A 123 -0.80 -0.11 8.62
CA ALA A 123 -0.73 1.08 9.46
C ALA A 123 -1.11 0.82 10.92
N ILE A 124 -1.99 -0.14 11.22
CA ILE A 124 -2.35 -0.54 12.59
C ILE A 124 -1.11 -1.01 13.35
N ILE A 125 -0.28 -1.85 12.70
CA ILE A 125 0.95 -2.38 13.31
C ILE A 125 1.93 -1.24 13.61
N PHE A 126 2.07 -0.30 12.67
CA PHE A 126 2.94 0.85 12.87
C PHE A 126 2.42 1.82 13.94
N ILE A 127 1.09 2.05 14.02
CA ILE A 127 0.49 2.86 15.10
C ILE A 127 0.77 2.23 16.47
N ALA A 128 0.63 0.91 16.59
CA ALA A 128 0.95 0.22 17.84
C ALA A 128 2.44 0.38 18.24
N ALA A 129 3.35 0.35 17.24
CA ALA A 129 4.77 0.61 17.47
C ALA A 129 5.04 2.06 17.89
N LEU A 130 4.36 3.04 17.26
CA LEU A 130 4.47 4.46 17.59
C LEU A 130 4.02 4.75 19.03
N MET A 131 2.97 4.09 19.50
CA MET A 131 2.47 4.23 20.88
C MET A 131 3.46 3.71 21.93
N GLY A 132 4.43 2.89 21.54
CA GLY A 132 5.50 2.38 22.41
C GLY A 132 6.71 3.30 22.53
N ILE A 133 6.77 4.42 21.80
CA ILE A 133 7.89 5.37 21.88
C ILE A 133 7.73 6.23 23.15
N ASP A 134 8.83 6.42 23.88
CA ASP A 134 8.83 7.27 25.07
C ASP A 134 8.52 8.74 24.69
N PRO A 135 7.43 9.32 25.23
CA PRO A 135 7.06 10.71 24.96
C PRO A 135 8.15 11.73 25.30
N SER A 136 9.00 11.43 26.28
CA SER A 136 10.09 12.32 26.71
C SER A 136 11.08 12.64 25.58
N LEU A 137 11.25 11.74 24.61
CA LEU A 137 12.09 11.97 23.43
C LEU A 137 11.52 13.09 22.56
N PHE A 138 10.21 13.13 22.39
CA PHE A 138 9.55 14.19 21.62
C PHE A 138 9.56 15.53 22.36
N GLU A 139 9.37 15.49 23.70
CA GLU A 139 9.43 16.70 24.53
C GLU A 139 10.82 17.33 24.51
N ALA A 140 11.87 16.53 24.68
CA ALA A 140 13.25 16.99 24.60
C ALA A 140 13.56 17.61 23.22
N ALA A 141 13.17 16.95 22.14
CA ALA A 141 13.36 17.47 20.80
C ALA A 141 12.60 18.77 20.52
N MET A 142 11.39 18.93 21.09
CA MET A 142 10.64 20.19 21.01
C MET A 142 11.33 21.33 21.76
N VAL A 143 11.90 21.06 22.92
CA VAL A 143 12.66 22.06 23.68
C VAL A 143 13.91 22.52 22.91
N GLU A 144 14.54 21.59 22.17
CA GLU A 144 15.69 21.88 21.28
C GLU A 144 15.29 22.55 19.96
N GLY A 145 13.98 22.78 19.73
CA GLY A 145 13.48 23.46 18.54
C GLY A 145 13.34 22.59 17.30
N ALA A 146 13.32 21.26 17.44
CA ALA A 146 13.13 20.35 16.32
C ALA A 146 11.74 20.48 15.69
N SER A 147 11.70 20.65 14.37
CA SER A 147 10.46 20.66 13.58
C SER A 147 9.78 19.29 13.59
N ALA A 148 8.46 19.22 13.25
CA ALA A 148 7.72 17.97 13.14
C ALA A 148 8.40 16.98 12.17
N VAL A 149 8.88 17.47 11.03
CA VAL A 149 9.59 16.63 10.04
C VAL A 149 10.89 16.06 10.62
N GLN A 150 11.65 16.85 11.37
CA GLN A 150 12.86 16.39 12.03
C GLN A 150 12.55 15.31 13.09
N ARG A 151 11.50 15.49 13.89
CA ARG A 151 11.07 14.47 14.85
C ARG A 151 10.69 13.16 14.17
N VAL A 152 9.97 13.22 13.04
CA VAL A 152 9.64 12.03 12.27
C VAL A 152 10.91 11.30 11.79
N TRP A 153 11.87 12.01 11.19
CA TRP A 153 13.06 11.38 10.61
C TRP A 153 14.08 10.90 11.66
N TYR A 154 14.26 11.64 12.76
CA TYR A 154 15.33 11.36 13.73
C TYR A 154 14.85 10.60 14.97
N ILE A 155 13.53 10.61 15.27
CA ILE A 155 12.97 9.88 16.42
C ILE A 155 12.03 8.80 15.95
N THR A 156 10.95 9.15 15.22
CA THR A 156 9.87 8.24 14.89
C THR A 156 10.34 7.07 14.01
N ILE A 157 10.94 7.35 12.86
CA ILE A 157 11.37 6.30 11.92
C ILE A 157 12.45 5.38 12.52
N PRO A 158 13.51 5.89 13.19
CA PRO A 158 14.50 5.02 13.84
C PRO A 158 13.90 4.14 14.92
N SER A 159 12.97 4.67 15.74
CA SER A 159 12.35 3.94 16.84
C SER A 159 11.48 2.77 16.34
N ILE A 160 10.77 2.92 15.23
CA ILE A 160 9.94 1.85 14.68
C ILE A 160 10.68 0.98 13.64
N LYS A 161 11.95 1.25 13.36
CA LYS A 161 12.76 0.49 12.37
C LYS A 161 12.70 -1.03 12.57
N PRO A 162 12.78 -1.60 13.79
CA PRO A 162 12.64 -3.04 13.98
C PRO A 162 11.30 -3.58 13.49
N VAL A 163 10.21 -2.82 13.71
CA VAL A 163 8.87 -3.19 13.27
C VAL A 163 8.74 -3.06 11.75
N ILE A 164 9.36 -2.03 11.14
CA ILE A 164 9.41 -1.91 9.67
C ILE A 164 10.07 -3.14 9.07
N VAL A 165 11.22 -3.57 9.58
CA VAL A 165 11.94 -4.76 9.10
C VAL A 165 11.07 -6.00 9.26
N THR A 166 10.40 -6.18 10.40
CA THR A 166 9.49 -7.31 10.62
C THR A 166 8.34 -7.34 9.62
N VAL A 167 7.67 -6.21 9.37
CA VAL A 167 6.57 -6.12 8.39
C VAL A 167 7.06 -6.41 6.98
N VAL A 168 8.24 -5.90 6.60
CA VAL A 168 8.87 -6.18 5.30
C VAL A 168 9.16 -7.67 5.14
N LEU A 169 9.73 -8.31 6.15
CA LEU A 169 10.02 -9.76 6.13
C LEU A 169 8.75 -10.61 6.03
N LEU A 170 7.69 -10.24 6.77
CA LEU A 170 6.40 -10.92 6.69
C LEU A 170 5.78 -10.79 5.29
N LYS A 171 5.81 -9.58 4.71
CA LYS A 171 5.32 -9.37 3.34
C LYS A 171 6.15 -10.10 2.29
N LEU A 172 7.47 -10.20 2.46
CA LEU A 172 8.34 -10.99 1.58
C LEU A 172 8.01 -12.49 1.65
N GLY A 173 7.65 -13.00 2.83
CA GLY A 173 7.23 -14.40 2.98
C GLY A 173 5.96 -14.75 2.18
N ILE A 174 5.07 -13.78 1.95
CA ILE A 174 3.82 -13.95 1.20
C ILE A 174 4.03 -13.77 -0.32
N VAL A 175 5.17 -13.25 -0.76
CA VAL A 175 5.47 -12.99 -2.18
C VAL A 175 5.41 -14.25 -3.04
N LEU A 176 5.63 -15.43 -2.45
CA LEU A 176 5.70 -16.71 -3.14
C LEU A 176 4.41 -17.55 -2.97
N ASP A 177 3.40 -17.05 -2.27
CA ASP A 177 2.07 -17.64 -2.15
C ASP A 177 1.14 -17.11 -3.28
#